data_8574b0420d603147fc15fe2fec34cf6f
#
_entry.id   8574b0420d603147fc15fe2fec34cf6f
#
_cell.length_a   1.000
_cell.length_b   1.000
_cell.length_c   1.000
_cell.angle_alpha   90.00
_cell.angle_beta   90.00
_cell.angle_gamma   90.00
#
_symmetry.space_group_name_H-M   'P 1'
#
loop_
_entity.id
_entity.type
_entity.pdbx_description
1 polymer ?
#
loop_
_entity_poly.entity_id
_entity_poly.type
_entity_poly.pdbx_seq_one_letter_code
_entity_poly.pdbx_strand_id
1 'polypeptide(L)'
;MKYPRTTTIGTTAGLYFRDIKVFRYSEAYLNRIEALRLTGQTGLALTELNSFAASRKGTSYTGANLLNDILNERAKEFYGEGQRFLDLKRYNLPVVRNSNCSVCNLEATDHRFVLPVSQSAINSNPNLKQYPGYTN
;
A
#
# COMPACT_ATOMS: atom_id res chain seq x y z
N MET A 1 0.88 -1.11 -19.26
CA MET A 1 -0.11 -0.10 -18.87
C MET A 1 -0.96 -0.69 -17.75
N LYS A 2 -0.97 -0.09 -16.55
CA LYS A 2 -1.74 -0.59 -15.40
C LYS A 2 -3.25 -0.57 -15.65
N TYR A 3 -3.72 0.50 -16.26
CA TYR A 3 -5.13 0.76 -16.56
C TYR A 3 -5.24 1.08 -18.05
N PRO A 4 -5.55 0.10 -18.89
CA PRO A 4 -5.69 0.35 -20.32
C PRO A 4 -6.89 1.28 -20.55
N ARG A 5 -6.67 2.40 -21.22
CA ARG A 5 -7.76 3.25 -21.71
C ARG A 5 -8.44 2.52 -22.87
N THR A 6 -9.75 2.31 -22.78
CA THR A 6 -10.56 1.99 -23.96
C THR A 6 -10.84 3.28 -24.71
N THR A 7 -10.27 3.41 -25.90
CA THR A 7 -10.55 4.54 -26.80
C THR A 7 -11.87 4.41 -27.56
N THR A 8 -12.59 3.31 -27.38
CA THR A 8 -13.87 3.07 -28.05
C THR A 8 -15.00 3.23 -27.04
N ILE A 9 -15.47 4.46 -26.91
CA ILE A 9 -16.76 4.78 -26.30
C ILE A 9 -17.82 4.40 -27.35
N GLY A 10 -18.40 3.23 -27.27
CA GLY A 10 -19.39 2.84 -28.26
C GLY A 10 -20.23 1.61 -27.94
N THR A 11 -19.77 0.72 -27.10
CA THR A 11 -20.59 -0.40 -26.65
C THR A 11 -20.37 -0.68 -25.17
N THR A 12 -21.41 -0.59 -24.40
CA THR A 12 -21.45 -0.82 -22.94
C THR A 12 -20.89 -2.20 -22.56
N ALA A 13 -20.92 -3.16 -23.47
CA ALA A 13 -20.43 -4.52 -23.25
C ALA A 13 -18.90 -4.63 -23.11
N GLY A 14 -18.12 -3.80 -23.79
CA GLY A 14 -16.65 -3.86 -23.76
C GLY A 14 -15.99 -3.38 -22.47
N LEU A 15 -16.74 -2.66 -21.61
CA LEU A 15 -16.23 -2.10 -20.34
C LEU A 15 -16.19 -3.12 -19.21
N TYR A 16 -17.00 -4.18 -19.27
CA TYR A 16 -17.18 -5.12 -18.16
C TYR A 16 -16.46 -6.45 -18.33
N PHE A 17 -15.92 -6.76 -19.52
CA PHE A 17 -15.22 -8.00 -19.79
C PHE A 17 -13.71 -7.80 -19.71
N ARG A 18 -13.21 -7.51 -18.49
CA ARG A 18 -11.77 -7.47 -18.25
C ARG A 18 -11.44 -8.30 -17.03
N ASP A 19 -10.40 -9.09 -17.15
CA ASP A 19 -9.87 -9.85 -16.02
C ASP A 19 -9.45 -8.93 -14.90
N ILE A 20 -9.95 -9.19 -13.70
CA ILE A 20 -9.50 -8.52 -12.48
C ILE A 20 -8.12 -9.07 -12.15
N LYS A 21 -7.12 -8.22 -12.18
CA LYS A 21 -5.75 -8.60 -11.81
C LYS A 21 -5.66 -8.71 -10.31
N VAL A 22 -5.75 -9.93 -9.79
CA VAL A 22 -5.65 -10.22 -8.36
C VAL A 22 -4.21 -10.16 -7.89
N PHE A 23 -3.27 -10.72 -8.68
CA PHE A 23 -1.83 -10.68 -8.43
C PHE A 23 -1.06 -10.21 -9.65
N ARG A 24 0.04 -9.49 -9.39
CA ARG A 24 0.98 -9.06 -10.43
C ARG A 24 2.39 -9.58 -10.12
N TYR A 25 3.17 -9.84 -11.15
CA TYR A 25 4.58 -10.24 -11.00
C TYR A 25 5.36 -9.27 -10.11
N SER A 26 5.13 -7.96 -10.27
CA SER A 26 5.77 -6.91 -9.46
C SER A 26 5.52 -7.10 -7.96
N GLU A 27 4.34 -7.55 -7.57
CA GLU A 27 4.00 -7.79 -6.17
C GLU A 27 4.79 -8.98 -5.62
N ALA A 28 4.78 -10.10 -6.32
CA ALA A 28 5.56 -11.28 -5.93
C ALA A 28 7.06 -10.96 -5.84
N TYR A 29 7.58 -10.17 -6.78
CA TYR A 29 8.98 -9.79 -6.80
C TYR A 29 9.35 -8.86 -5.64
N LEU A 30 8.56 -7.83 -5.36
CA LEU A 30 8.77 -6.92 -4.22
C LEU A 30 8.57 -7.63 -2.87
N ASN A 31 7.64 -8.60 -2.79
CA ASN A 31 7.48 -9.45 -1.60
C ASN A 31 8.73 -10.33 -1.38
N ARG A 32 9.32 -10.87 -2.45
CA ARG A 32 10.59 -11.61 -2.40
C ARG A 32 11.72 -10.73 -1.86
N ILE A 33 11.87 -9.51 -2.38
CA ILE A 33 12.91 -8.57 -1.92
C ILE A 33 12.74 -8.28 -0.42
N GLU A 34 11.51 -8.09 0.03
CA GLU A 34 11.22 -7.88 1.44
C GLU A 34 11.54 -9.12 2.29
N ALA A 35 11.20 -10.31 1.82
CA ALA A 35 11.53 -11.57 2.49
C ALA A 35 13.05 -11.77 2.61
N LEU A 36 13.82 -11.45 1.57
CA LEU A 36 15.29 -11.48 1.61
C LEU A 36 15.83 -10.55 2.69
N ARG A 37 15.28 -9.34 2.81
CA ARG A 37 15.65 -8.41 3.89
C ARG A 37 15.32 -9.01 5.26
N LEU A 38 14.14 -9.56 5.45
CA LEU A 38 13.69 -10.14 6.73
C LEU A 38 14.51 -11.35 7.15
N THR A 39 15.04 -12.11 6.19
CA THR A 39 15.92 -13.28 6.44
C THR A 39 17.41 -12.91 6.54
N GLY A 40 17.74 -11.61 6.61
CA GLY A 40 19.11 -11.14 6.78
C GLY A 40 19.95 -11.09 5.49
N GLN A 41 19.40 -11.45 4.34
CA GLN A 41 20.06 -11.41 3.03
C GLN A 41 20.00 -10.00 2.41
N THR A 42 20.42 -8.98 3.19
CA THR A 42 20.24 -7.56 2.87
C THR A 42 20.98 -7.14 1.60
N GLY A 43 22.16 -7.70 1.32
CA GLY A 43 22.92 -7.40 0.11
C GLY A 43 22.21 -7.88 -1.15
N LEU A 44 21.64 -9.10 -1.11
CA LEU A 44 20.85 -9.63 -2.21
C LEU A 44 19.54 -8.85 -2.38
N ALA A 45 18.88 -8.52 -1.28
CA ALA A 45 17.67 -7.69 -1.30
C ALA A 45 17.91 -6.32 -1.96
N LEU A 46 19.03 -5.65 -1.65
CA LEU A 46 19.41 -4.38 -2.27
C LEU A 46 19.70 -4.54 -3.76
N THR A 47 20.40 -5.60 -4.14
CA THR A 47 20.73 -5.88 -5.56
C THR A 47 19.45 -6.10 -6.37
N GLU A 48 18.52 -6.92 -5.86
CA GLU A 48 17.24 -7.17 -6.53
C GLU A 48 16.35 -5.92 -6.55
N LEU A 49 16.34 -5.10 -5.48
CA LEU A 49 15.62 -3.84 -5.44
C LEU A 49 16.11 -2.87 -6.52
N ASN A 50 17.43 -2.73 -6.64
CA ASN A 50 18.04 -1.86 -7.66
C ASN A 50 17.76 -2.37 -9.08
N SER A 51 17.78 -3.67 -9.30
CA SER A 51 17.41 -4.28 -10.58
C SER A 51 15.94 -3.99 -10.92
N PHE A 52 15.05 -4.09 -9.94
CA PHE A 52 13.63 -3.73 -10.12
C PHE A 52 13.46 -2.24 -10.45
N ALA A 53 14.07 -1.35 -9.66
CA ALA A 53 14.01 0.10 -9.87
C ALA A 53 14.53 0.47 -11.27
N ALA A 54 15.66 -0.09 -11.69
CA ALA A 54 16.22 0.13 -13.03
C ALA A 54 15.26 -0.30 -14.14
N SER A 55 14.55 -1.43 -13.97
CA SER A 55 13.53 -1.88 -14.93
C SER A 55 12.35 -0.89 -15.07
N ARG A 56 12.15 -0.04 -14.08
CA ARG A 56 11.15 1.05 -14.04
C ARG A 56 11.75 2.42 -14.37
N LYS A 57 13.02 2.46 -14.84
CA LYS A 57 13.78 3.70 -15.10
C LYS A 57 13.94 4.59 -13.85
N GLY A 58 13.93 3.96 -12.68
CA GLY A 58 14.18 4.59 -11.40
C GLY A 58 15.67 4.70 -11.08
N THR A 59 15.99 5.49 -10.06
CA THR A 59 17.36 5.63 -9.53
C THR A 59 17.68 4.50 -8.55
N SER A 60 18.98 4.16 -8.44
CA SER A 60 19.44 3.15 -7.51
C SER A 60 19.37 3.64 -6.06
N TYR A 61 19.09 2.72 -5.18
CA TYR A 61 19.12 2.89 -3.73
C TYR A 61 20.48 2.52 -3.17
N THR A 62 20.90 3.20 -2.10
CA THR A 62 22.17 2.90 -1.39
C THR A 62 22.01 1.80 -0.36
N GLY A 63 20.77 1.52 0.07
CA GLY A 63 20.48 0.56 1.13
C GLY A 63 20.72 1.09 2.54
N ALA A 64 21.01 2.38 2.71
CA ALA A 64 21.21 2.98 4.04
C ALA A 64 19.97 2.81 4.94
N ASN A 65 18.77 2.81 4.36
CA ASN A 65 17.54 2.40 5.03
C ASN A 65 16.73 1.49 4.11
N LEU A 66 17.19 0.25 3.97
CA LEU A 66 16.64 -0.71 3.01
C LEU A 66 15.13 -0.94 3.16
N LEU A 67 14.59 -0.89 4.39
CA LEU A 67 13.15 -0.99 4.59
C LEU A 67 12.40 0.17 3.91
N ASN A 68 12.82 1.40 4.18
CA ASN A 68 12.20 2.57 3.56
C ASN A 68 12.36 2.56 2.04
N ASP A 69 13.51 2.10 1.54
CA ASP A 69 13.78 1.98 0.12
C ASP A 69 12.80 1.01 -0.55
N ILE A 70 12.58 -0.17 0.06
CA ILE A 70 11.60 -1.16 -0.38
C ILE A 70 10.17 -0.58 -0.35
N LEU A 71 9.80 0.05 0.77
CA LEU A 71 8.45 0.62 0.94
C LEU A 71 8.19 1.79 -0.02
N ASN A 72 9.22 2.55 -0.36
CA ASN A 72 9.12 3.62 -1.35
C ASN A 72 8.93 3.07 -2.77
N GLU A 73 9.67 2.01 -3.12
CA GLU A 73 9.49 1.37 -4.44
C GLU A 73 8.11 0.70 -4.56
N ARG A 74 7.63 0.06 -3.48
CA ARG A 74 6.26 -0.46 -3.38
C ARG A 74 5.22 0.65 -3.57
N ALA A 75 5.42 1.80 -2.91
CA ALA A 75 4.50 2.94 -3.03
C ALA A 75 4.40 3.49 -4.45
N LYS A 76 5.51 3.51 -5.19
CA LYS A 76 5.54 3.92 -6.61
C LYS A 76 4.85 2.86 -7.49
N GLU A 77 5.19 1.59 -7.31
CA GLU A 77 4.66 0.50 -8.13
C GLU A 77 3.16 0.29 -7.91
N PHE A 78 2.67 0.44 -6.68
CA PHE A 78 1.27 0.23 -6.30
C PHE A 78 0.49 1.54 -6.11
N TYR A 79 0.96 2.62 -6.73
CA TYR A 79 0.24 3.89 -6.68
C TYR A 79 -1.21 3.74 -7.17
N GLY A 80 -2.16 4.20 -6.35
CA GLY A 80 -3.60 4.09 -6.63
C GLY A 80 -4.22 2.70 -6.37
N GLU A 81 -3.47 1.74 -5.80
CA GLU A 81 -3.94 0.37 -5.52
C GLU A 81 -4.26 0.12 -4.03
N GLY A 82 -4.17 1.15 -3.17
CA GLY A 82 -4.50 1.05 -1.74
C GLY A 82 -3.43 0.37 -0.87
N GLN A 83 -2.33 -0.13 -1.46
CA GLN A 83 -1.31 -0.90 -0.75
C GLN A 83 -0.52 -0.09 0.29
N ARG A 84 -0.30 1.22 0.03
CA ARG A 84 0.54 2.06 0.89
C ARG A 84 0.08 2.09 2.35
N PHE A 85 -1.22 2.19 2.59
CA PHE A 85 -1.77 2.22 3.95
C PHE A 85 -1.50 0.92 4.70
N LEU A 86 -1.65 -0.22 4.02
CA LEU A 86 -1.38 -1.54 4.58
C LEU A 86 0.11 -1.71 4.89
N ASP A 87 0.99 -1.25 3.99
CA ASP A 87 2.44 -1.27 4.21
C ASP A 87 2.84 -0.44 5.44
N LEU A 88 2.30 0.77 5.60
CA LEU A 88 2.57 1.60 6.77
C LEU A 88 2.05 0.96 8.05
N LYS A 89 0.83 0.41 8.02
CA LYS A 89 0.21 -0.23 9.18
C LYS A 89 0.98 -1.44 9.66
N ARG A 90 1.40 -2.36 8.78
CA ARG A 90 2.11 -3.58 9.15
C ARG A 90 3.52 -3.34 9.71
N TYR A 91 4.13 -2.20 9.37
CA TYR A 91 5.42 -1.77 9.91
C TYR A 91 5.29 -0.75 11.05
N ASN A 92 4.09 -0.47 11.50
CA ASN A 92 3.82 0.52 12.55
C ASN A 92 4.46 1.88 12.22
N LEU A 93 4.29 2.34 10.99
CA LEU A 93 4.82 3.60 10.49
C LEU A 93 3.72 4.66 10.38
N PRO A 94 4.04 5.95 10.63
CA PRO A 94 3.08 7.03 10.51
C PRO A 94 2.68 7.27 9.04
N VAL A 95 1.49 7.83 8.85
CA VAL A 95 1.11 8.45 7.58
C VAL A 95 1.58 9.91 7.62
N VAL A 96 2.44 10.28 6.68
CA VAL A 96 2.90 11.66 6.51
C VAL A 96 2.47 12.15 5.12
N ARG A 97 1.79 13.28 5.07
CA ARG A 97 1.36 13.95 3.84
C ARG A 97 1.96 15.35 3.78
N ASN A 98 2.35 15.78 2.60
CA ASN A 98 3.10 17.02 2.44
C ASN A 98 2.23 18.27 2.19
N SER A 99 0.96 18.11 1.79
CA SER A 99 0.09 19.24 1.49
C SER A 99 -1.38 18.83 1.34
N ASN A 100 -2.28 19.85 1.38
CA ASN A 100 -3.73 19.73 1.10
C ASN A 100 -4.46 18.71 1.98
N CYS A 101 -4.18 18.72 3.27
CA CYS A 101 -4.78 17.79 4.22
C CYS A 101 -5.18 18.53 5.52
N SER A 102 -6.36 18.27 6.03
CA SER A 102 -6.80 18.72 7.36
C SER A 102 -6.05 17.97 8.49
N VAL A 103 -5.66 16.74 8.23
CA VAL A 103 -4.80 15.93 9.09
C VAL A 103 -3.61 15.44 8.24
N CYS A 104 -2.49 16.15 8.36
CA CYS A 104 -1.31 15.84 7.54
C CYS A 104 -0.50 14.67 8.10
N ASN A 105 -0.39 14.60 9.40
CA ASN A 105 0.33 13.52 10.08
C ASN A 105 -0.64 12.68 10.90
N LEU A 106 -0.52 11.37 10.75
CA LEU A 106 -1.24 10.39 11.53
C LEU A 106 -0.22 9.44 12.13
N GLU A 107 -0.03 9.52 13.44
CA GLU A 107 0.91 8.67 14.16
C GLU A 107 0.49 7.21 14.06
N ALA A 108 1.45 6.29 14.07
CA ALA A 108 1.20 4.86 13.91
C ALA A 108 0.28 4.27 14.97
N THR A 109 0.24 4.89 16.17
CA THR A 109 -0.62 4.51 17.30
C THR A 109 -2.00 5.18 17.28
N ASP A 110 -2.27 6.02 16.30
CA ASP A 110 -3.54 6.75 16.23
C ASP A 110 -4.70 5.78 15.96
N HIS A 111 -5.79 5.96 16.72
CA HIS A 111 -6.97 5.11 16.62
C HIS A 111 -7.58 5.08 15.20
N ARG A 112 -7.37 6.14 14.40
CA ARG A 112 -7.85 6.24 13.01
C ARG A 112 -7.20 5.25 12.03
N PHE A 113 -6.17 4.50 12.47
CA PHE A 113 -5.67 3.34 11.73
C PHE A 113 -6.63 2.14 11.76
N VAL A 114 -7.65 2.20 12.62
CA VAL A 114 -8.72 1.22 12.70
C VAL A 114 -10.03 1.92 12.34
N LEU A 115 -10.85 1.32 11.48
CA LEU A 115 -12.15 1.91 11.14
C LEU A 115 -13.09 1.81 12.35
N PRO A 116 -13.91 2.84 12.60
CA PRO A 116 -14.91 2.79 13.65
C PRO A 116 -16.00 1.76 13.33
N VAL A 117 -16.55 1.16 14.35
CA VAL A 117 -17.79 0.39 14.22
C VAL A 117 -18.95 1.37 13.94
N SER A 118 -19.78 1.06 12.96
CA SER A 118 -20.92 1.95 12.63
C SER A 118 -21.91 2.02 13.81
N GLN A 119 -22.48 3.21 14.02
CA GLN A 119 -23.46 3.42 15.10
C GLN A 119 -24.69 2.50 14.95
N SER A 120 -25.10 2.24 13.71
CA SER A 120 -26.22 1.30 13.45
C SER A 120 -25.90 -0.12 13.91
N ALA A 121 -24.67 -0.60 13.73
CA ALA A 121 -24.24 -1.91 14.20
C ALA A 121 -24.22 -1.99 15.74
N ILE A 122 -23.73 -0.94 16.41
CA ILE A 122 -23.73 -0.85 17.88
C ILE A 122 -25.16 -0.84 18.41
N ASN A 123 -26.05 -0.06 17.79
CA ASN A 123 -27.44 0.00 18.19
C ASN A 123 -28.18 -1.34 18.01
N SER A 124 -27.78 -2.13 17.02
CA SER A 124 -28.38 -3.45 16.75
C SER A 124 -27.80 -4.57 17.61
N ASN A 125 -26.60 -4.38 18.15
CA ASN A 125 -25.94 -5.39 18.99
C ASN A 125 -25.25 -4.74 20.19
N PRO A 126 -25.88 -4.76 21.39
CA PRO A 126 -25.31 -4.14 22.60
C PRO A 126 -23.96 -4.72 23.07
N ASN A 127 -23.58 -5.89 22.57
CA ASN A 127 -22.30 -6.51 22.88
C ASN A 127 -21.14 -5.95 22.02
N LEU A 128 -21.43 -5.19 20.96
CA LEU A 128 -20.40 -4.51 20.18
C LEU A 128 -19.89 -3.28 20.94
N LYS A 129 -18.59 -3.20 21.07
CA LYS A 129 -17.91 -2.04 21.65
C LYS A 129 -17.16 -1.29 20.58
N GLN A 130 -17.21 0.03 20.65
CA GLN A 130 -16.42 0.89 19.80
C GLN A 130 -14.92 0.71 20.10
N TYR A 131 -14.09 0.87 19.06
CA TYR A 131 -12.65 0.88 19.25
C TYR A 131 -12.25 2.13 20.08
N PRO A 132 -11.32 1.96 21.05
CA PRO A 132 -10.87 3.09 21.89
C PRO A 132 -10.41 4.30 21.07
N GLY A 133 -10.84 5.49 21.49
CA GLY A 133 -10.53 6.74 20.78
C GLY A 133 -11.65 7.25 19.86
N TYR A 134 -12.65 6.43 19.54
CA TYR A 134 -13.88 6.90 18.92
C TYR A 134 -14.96 7.12 20.00
N THR A 135 -15.69 8.22 19.88
CA THR A 135 -16.89 8.48 20.68
C THR A 135 -18.11 7.93 19.98
N ASN A 136 -19.02 7.36 20.74
CA ASN A 136 -20.35 6.96 20.26
C ASN A 136 -21.24 8.18 20.06
#